data_e4eccf9c3692de11fb7b039c22890d18
#
_entry.id   e4eccf9c3692de11fb7b039c22890d18
#
_cell.length_a   1.000
_cell.length_b   1.000
_cell.length_c   1.000
_cell.angle_alpha   90.00
_cell.angle_beta   90.00
_cell.angle_gamma   90.00
#
_symmetry.space_group_name_H-M   'P 1'
#
loop_
_entity.id
_entity.type
_entity.pdbx_description
1 polymer ?
#
loop_
_entity_poly.entity_id
_entity_poly.type
_entity_poly.pdbx_seq_one_letter_code
_entity_poly.pdbx_strand_id
1 'polypeptide(L)'
;VAIGFCFGGGSVLELARSGTELKGVVSFHGNLDTPNPADATNIKAPILVLHGADDPFVPDQQVADFQAEMRDAGVDWQLISYGGAVHSFSDPYANMAGKAEYHPVVAKRSFAAMQQFFDEVLGDAE
;
A
#
# COMPACT_ATOMS: atom_id res chain seq x y z
N VAL A 1 5.50 12.58 -3.98
CA VAL A 1 4.90 11.31 -3.55
C VAL A 1 4.02 10.74 -4.63
N ALA A 2 3.83 9.45 -4.61
CA ALA A 2 2.88 8.76 -5.48
C ALA A 2 1.88 7.99 -4.63
N ILE A 3 0.59 8.11 -4.96
CA ILE A 3 -0.51 7.45 -4.27
C ILE A 3 -1.31 6.66 -5.29
N GLY A 4 -1.69 5.44 -4.96
CA GLY A 4 -2.53 4.64 -5.83
C GLY A 4 -3.55 3.83 -5.05
N PHE A 5 -4.69 3.58 -5.69
CA PHE A 5 -5.81 2.83 -5.14
C PHE A 5 -6.09 1.63 -6.03
N CYS A 6 -6.35 0.47 -5.45
CA CYS A 6 -6.65 -0.76 -6.19
C CYS A 6 -5.50 -1.10 -7.16
N PHE A 7 -5.79 -1.26 -8.44
CA PHE A 7 -4.77 -1.47 -9.48
C PHE A 7 -3.71 -0.37 -9.44
N GLY A 8 -4.09 0.88 -9.20
CA GLY A 8 -3.16 1.99 -9.04
C GLY A 8 -2.21 1.83 -7.86
N GLY A 9 -2.63 1.13 -6.81
CA GLY A 9 -1.77 0.79 -5.68
C GLY A 9 -0.61 -0.10 -6.10
N GLY A 10 -0.91 -1.14 -6.89
CA GLY A 10 0.13 -1.98 -7.48
C GLY A 10 1.03 -1.21 -8.43
N SER A 11 0.44 -0.30 -9.19
CA SER A 11 1.18 0.52 -10.16
C SER A 11 2.21 1.43 -9.50
N VAL A 12 1.86 2.08 -8.37
CA VAL A 12 2.83 2.95 -7.68
C VAL A 12 3.94 2.15 -7.01
N LEU A 13 3.65 0.91 -6.61
CA LEU A 13 4.70 0.02 -6.11
C LEU A 13 5.67 -0.38 -7.22
N GLU A 14 5.17 -0.67 -8.43
CA GLU A 14 6.02 -0.94 -9.58
C GLU A 14 6.83 0.31 -9.98
N LEU A 15 6.23 1.49 -9.88
CA LEU A 15 6.95 2.75 -10.09
C LEU A 15 8.13 2.87 -9.11
N ALA A 16 7.90 2.55 -7.84
CA ALA A 16 8.97 2.55 -6.84
C ALA A 16 10.06 1.54 -7.21
N ARG A 17 9.67 0.33 -7.62
CA ARG A 17 10.61 -0.72 -8.01
C ARG A 17 11.45 -0.35 -9.25
N SER A 18 10.96 0.58 -10.07
CA SER A 18 11.72 1.09 -11.21
C SER A 18 12.90 1.99 -10.82
N GLY A 19 12.97 2.38 -9.54
CA GLY A 19 14.05 3.23 -9.04
C GLY A 19 13.76 4.71 -9.11
N THR A 20 12.55 5.11 -9.44
CA THR A 20 12.16 6.53 -9.48
C THR A 20 12.36 7.20 -8.13
N GLU A 21 12.96 8.37 -8.13
CA GLU A 21 13.15 9.14 -6.92
C GLU A 21 11.85 9.81 -6.50
N LEU A 22 11.31 9.35 -5.37
CA LEU A 22 10.09 9.88 -4.77
C LEU A 22 10.32 10.04 -3.28
N LYS A 23 9.61 10.98 -2.67
CA LYS A 23 9.70 11.18 -1.22
C LYS A 23 8.88 10.16 -0.45
N GLY A 24 7.95 9.50 -1.09
CA GLY A 24 7.15 8.45 -0.49
C GLY A 24 6.17 7.85 -1.49
N VAL A 25 5.75 6.62 -1.23
CA VAL A 25 4.78 5.89 -2.04
C VAL A 25 3.72 5.30 -1.12
N VAL A 26 2.45 5.51 -1.45
CA VAL A 26 1.32 4.98 -0.67
C VAL A 26 0.44 4.13 -1.58
N SER A 27 0.24 2.88 -1.18
CA SER A 27 -0.68 1.97 -1.86
C SER A 27 -1.88 1.67 -0.96
N PHE A 28 -3.09 1.96 -1.46
CA PHE A 28 -4.34 1.61 -0.81
C PHE A 28 -4.92 0.37 -1.47
N HIS A 29 -5.08 -0.69 -0.70
CA HIS A 29 -5.75 -1.95 -1.10
C HIS A 29 -5.38 -2.39 -2.53
N GLY A 30 -4.12 -2.24 -2.90
CA GLY A 30 -3.60 -2.70 -4.17
C GLY A 30 -2.99 -4.09 -4.08
N ASN A 31 -2.71 -4.68 -5.24
CA ASN A 31 -1.94 -5.91 -5.29
C ASN A 31 -0.48 -5.65 -4.90
N LEU A 32 0.15 -6.66 -4.35
CA LEU A 32 1.51 -6.55 -3.79
C LEU A 32 2.53 -7.40 -4.56
N ASP A 33 2.07 -8.23 -5.47
CA ASP A 33 2.94 -9.10 -6.26
C ASP A 33 3.74 -8.32 -7.30
N THR A 34 4.82 -8.92 -7.74
CA THR A 34 5.68 -8.35 -8.77
C THR A 34 6.33 -9.50 -9.56
N PRO A 35 6.55 -9.32 -10.87
CA PRO A 35 7.21 -10.37 -11.67
C PRO A 35 8.68 -10.54 -11.31
N ASN A 36 9.33 -9.53 -10.73
CA ASN A 36 10.75 -9.61 -10.38
C ASN A 36 11.01 -8.96 -9.01
N PRO A 37 10.92 -9.73 -7.92
CA PRO A 37 11.14 -9.19 -6.56
C PRO A 37 12.53 -8.58 -6.35
N ALA A 38 13.53 -8.99 -7.11
CA ALA A 38 14.88 -8.43 -7.00
C ALA A 38 14.91 -6.93 -7.37
N ASP A 39 13.93 -6.43 -8.14
CA ASP A 39 13.84 -5.02 -8.49
C ASP A 39 13.60 -4.12 -7.27
N ALA A 40 13.16 -4.68 -6.15
CA ALA A 40 13.00 -3.91 -4.92
C ALA A 40 14.32 -3.27 -4.45
N THR A 41 15.47 -3.82 -4.86
CA THR A 41 16.77 -3.21 -4.54
C THR A 41 16.94 -1.83 -5.16
N ASN A 42 16.13 -1.49 -6.17
CA ASN A 42 16.15 -0.17 -6.81
C ASN A 42 15.29 0.86 -6.08
N ILE A 43 14.47 0.45 -5.12
CA ILE A 43 13.55 1.35 -4.43
C ILE A 43 14.32 2.36 -3.61
N LYS A 44 14.04 3.64 -3.86
CA LYS A 44 14.66 4.76 -3.15
C LYS A 44 13.69 5.46 -2.21
N ALA A 45 12.39 5.24 -2.39
CA ALA A 45 11.34 5.90 -1.63
C ALA A 45 10.92 5.08 -0.41
N PRO A 46 10.54 5.72 0.70
CA PRO A 46 9.77 5.05 1.76
C PRO A 46 8.42 4.57 1.23
N ILE A 47 7.96 3.43 1.72
CA ILE A 47 6.75 2.77 1.24
C ILE A 47 5.74 2.65 2.39
N LEU A 48 4.48 3.02 2.14
CA LEU A 48 3.36 2.75 3.03
C LEU A 48 2.29 1.96 2.29
N VAL A 49 1.97 0.78 2.80
CA VAL A 49 0.91 -0.08 2.27
C VAL A 49 -0.24 -0.12 3.26
N LEU A 50 -1.44 0.21 2.78
CA LEU A 50 -2.67 0.19 3.56
C LEU A 50 -3.55 -0.93 3.00
N HIS A 51 -3.58 -2.04 3.73
CA HIS A 51 -4.09 -3.33 3.24
C HIS A 51 -5.34 -3.76 3.99
N GLY A 52 -6.34 -4.26 3.27
CA GLY A 52 -7.49 -4.92 3.87
C GLY A 52 -7.13 -6.35 4.22
N ALA A 53 -7.18 -6.70 5.51
CA ALA A 53 -6.74 -8.02 5.98
C ALA A 53 -7.57 -9.16 5.38
N ASP A 54 -8.82 -8.88 5.01
CA ASP A 54 -9.74 -9.88 4.46
C ASP A 54 -9.94 -9.75 2.94
N ASP A 55 -9.05 -9.03 2.26
CA ASP A 55 -9.09 -8.82 0.81
C ASP A 55 -8.88 -10.16 0.07
N PRO A 56 -9.91 -10.69 -0.62
CA PRO A 56 -9.77 -11.98 -1.31
C PRO A 56 -8.89 -11.91 -2.56
N PHE A 57 -8.59 -10.72 -3.08
CA PHE A 57 -7.73 -10.55 -4.25
C PHE A 57 -6.24 -10.52 -3.90
N VAL A 58 -5.93 -10.42 -2.61
CA VAL A 58 -4.54 -10.38 -2.11
C VAL A 58 -4.40 -11.45 -1.03
N PRO A 59 -4.04 -12.68 -1.40
CA PRO A 59 -3.89 -13.77 -0.42
C PRO A 59 -2.80 -13.49 0.60
N ASP A 60 -2.90 -14.10 1.77
CA ASP A 60 -1.92 -13.93 2.86
C ASP A 60 -0.49 -14.23 2.39
N GLN A 61 -0.31 -15.19 1.49
CA GLN A 61 1.01 -15.51 0.96
C GLN A 61 1.59 -14.34 0.17
N GLN A 62 0.76 -13.61 -0.57
CA GLN A 62 1.23 -12.43 -1.31
C GLN A 62 1.70 -11.33 -0.36
N VAL A 63 1.00 -11.16 0.77
CA VAL A 63 1.41 -10.21 1.82
C VAL A 63 2.74 -10.63 2.43
N ALA A 64 2.89 -11.91 2.75
CA ALA A 64 4.13 -12.45 3.32
C ALA A 64 5.31 -12.28 2.35
N ASP A 65 5.09 -12.56 1.07
CA ASP A 65 6.11 -12.42 0.04
C ASP A 65 6.53 -10.96 -0.13
N PHE A 66 5.58 -10.03 -0.07
CA PHE A 66 5.86 -8.60 -0.15
C PHE A 66 6.74 -8.14 1.03
N GLN A 67 6.41 -8.57 2.23
CA GLN A 67 7.19 -8.21 3.41
C GLN A 67 8.63 -8.75 3.30
N ALA A 68 8.78 -9.98 2.83
CA ALA A 68 10.10 -10.58 2.60
C ALA A 68 10.87 -9.79 1.53
N GLU A 69 10.21 -9.41 0.45
CA GLU A 69 10.79 -8.60 -0.63
C GLU A 69 11.35 -7.27 -0.08
N MET A 70 10.55 -6.56 0.71
CA MET A 70 10.96 -5.27 1.28
C MET A 70 12.09 -5.43 2.29
N ARG A 71 12.01 -6.47 3.11
CA ARG A 71 13.04 -6.76 4.12
C ARG A 71 14.38 -7.09 3.47
N ASP A 72 14.35 -7.97 2.47
CA ASP A 72 15.57 -8.42 1.80
C ASP A 72 16.25 -7.29 1.04
N ALA A 73 15.48 -6.35 0.52
CA ALA A 73 15.99 -5.21 -0.22
C ALA A 73 16.43 -4.04 0.68
N GLY A 74 16.14 -4.10 1.97
CA GLY A 74 16.49 -3.03 2.89
C GLY A 74 15.67 -1.76 2.72
N VAL A 75 14.46 -1.87 2.21
CA VAL A 75 13.56 -0.73 1.98
C VAL A 75 13.02 -0.21 3.32
N ASP A 76 12.78 1.10 3.40
CA ASP A 76 12.00 1.69 4.50
C ASP A 76 10.53 1.48 4.17
N TRP A 77 9.86 0.58 4.87
CA TRP A 77 8.50 0.18 4.54
C TRP A 77 7.65 0.01 5.78
N GLN A 78 6.35 0.26 5.58
CA GLN A 78 5.31 -0.01 6.56
C GLN A 78 4.14 -0.69 5.85
N LEU A 79 3.54 -1.67 6.50
CA LEU A 79 2.30 -2.29 6.03
C LEU A 79 1.33 -2.33 7.20
N ILE A 80 0.17 -1.71 7.02
CA ILE A 80 -0.91 -1.77 8.00
C ILE A 80 -1.99 -2.67 7.44
N SER A 81 -2.28 -3.75 8.16
CA SER A 81 -3.32 -4.71 7.79
C SER A 81 -4.55 -4.44 8.65
N TYR A 82 -5.64 -4.02 8.01
CA TYR A 82 -6.86 -3.64 8.70
C TYR A 82 -7.82 -4.82 8.79
N GLY A 83 -8.08 -5.29 10.00
CA GLY A 83 -9.04 -6.37 10.24
C GLY A 83 -10.45 -5.97 9.82
N GLY A 84 -11.17 -6.91 9.18
CA GLY A 84 -12.53 -6.69 8.73
C GLY A 84 -12.66 -5.91 7.43
N ALA A 85 -11.56 -5.45 6.84
CA ALA A 85 -11.58 -4.70 5.59
C ALA A 85 -11.22 -5.61 4.41
N VAL A 86 -11.93 -5.42 3.31
CA VAL A 86 -11.71 -6.11 2.03
C VAL A 86 -11.17 -5.14 0.99
N HIS A 87 -11.13 -5.56 -0.27
CA HIS A 87 -10.67 -4.71 -1.37
C HIS A 87 -11.52 -3.43 -1.46
N SER A 88 -10.91 -2.34 -1.92
CA SER A 88 -11.60 -1.05 -2.11
C SER A 88 -12.24 -0.46 -0.85
N PHE A 89 -11.72 -0.77 0.32
CA PHE A 89 -12.32 -0.33 1.59
C PHE A 89 -12.44 1.19 1.72
N SER A 90 -11.64 1.95 0.99
CA SER A 90 -11.65 3.42 1.04
C SER A 90 -12.66 4.06 0.10
N ASP A 91 -13.29 3.29 -0.79
CA ASP A 91 -14.20 3.78 -1.82
C ASP A 91 -15.65 3.72 -1.33
N PRO A 92 -16.32 4.89 -1.14
CA PRO A 92 -17.70 4.92 -0.67
C PRO A 92 -18.70 4.23 -1.61
N TYR A 93 -18.33 4.02 -2.86
CA TYR A 93 -19.22 3.39 -3.86
C TYR A 93 -18.96 1.89 -4.01
N ALA A 94 -17.96 1.32 -3.35
CA ALA A 94 -17.69 -0.10 -3.40
C ALA A 94 -18.76 -0.87 -2.63
N ASN A 95 -19.44 -1.81 -3.28
CA ASN A 95 -20.56 -2.54 -2.68
C ASN A 95 -20.65 -4.01 -3.08
N MET A 96 -19.51 -4.63 -3.40
CA MET A 96 -19.43 -6.09 -3.61
C MET A 96 -19.16 -6.77 -2.28
N ALA A 97 -20.22 -7.16 -1.56
CA ALA A 97 -20.14 -7.68 -0.21
C ALA A 97 -19.11 -8.82 -0.07
N GLY A 98 -18.20 -8.67 0.88
CA GLY A 98 -17.16 -9.66 1.17
C GLY A 98 -15.99 -9.68 0.16
N LYS A 99 -16.04 -8.89 -0.89
CA LYS A 99 -14.99 -8.85 -1.92
C LYS A 99 -14.38 -7.48 -2.08
N ALA A 100 -15.20 -6.48 -2.41
CA ALA A 100 -14.78 -5.09 -2.57
C ALA A 100 -15.89 -4.23 -1.98
N GLU A 101 -15.66 -3.70 -0.80
CA GLU A 101 -16.72 -3.08 -0.02
C GLU A 101 -16.18 -1.94 0.84
N TYR A 102 -16.89 -0.81 0.84
CA TYR A 102 -16.56 0.34 1.65
C TYR A 102 -16.59 0.00 3.13
N HIS A 103 -15.57 0.45 3.85
CA HIS A 103 -15.48 0.31 5.30
C HIS A 103 -15.16 1.70 5.88
N PRO A 104 -16.17 2.45 6.33
CA PRO A 104 -15.97 3.86 6.71
C PRO A 104 -14.96 4.05 7.83
N VAL A 105 -14.92 3.16 8.80
CA VAL A 105 -13.96 3.24 9.92
C VAL A 105 -12.54 3.04 9.42
N VAL A 106 -12.30 2.00 8.62
CA VAL A 106 -10.98 1.69 8.08
C VAL A 106 -10.56 2.74 7.06
N ALA A 107 -11.49 3.25 6.25
CA ALA A 107 -11.19 4.36 5.34
C ALA A 107 -10.61 5.54 6.11
N LYS A 108 -11.27 5.95 7.19
CA LYS A 108 -10.81 7.06 8.03
C LYS A 108 -9.43 6.79 8.64
N ARG A 109 -9.23 5.58 9.16
CA ARG A 109 -7.95 5.19 9.77
C ARG A 109 -6.82 5.20 8.74
N SER A 110 -7.10 4.71 7.53
CA SER A 110 -6.09 4.62 6.47
C SER A 110 -5.69 6.00 5.97
N PHE A 111 -6.64 6.92 5.82
CA PHE A 111 -6.32 8.30 5.42
C PHE A 111 -5.52 9.02 6.51
N ALA A 112 -5.81 8.76 7.79
CA ALA A 112 -5.02 9.31 8.88
C ALA A 112 -3.59 8.79 8.87
N ALA A 113 -3.40 7.49 8.59
CA ALA A 113 -2.08 6.88 8.46
C ALA A 113 -1.29 7.50 7.30
N MET A 114 -1.95 7.74 6.17
CA MET A 114 -1.33 8.41 5.03
C MET A 114 -0.92 9.82 5.38
N GLN A 115 -1.76 10.57 6.08
CA GLN A 115 -1.45 11.95 6.48
C GLN A 115 -0.22 11.98 7.38
N GLN A 116 -0.15 11.08 8.36
CA GLN A 116 1.01 10.96 9.23
C GLN A 116 2.28 10.64 8.43
N PHE A 117 2.19 9.75 7.46
CA PHE A 117 3.29 9.39 6.59
C PHE A 117 3.75 10.61 5.77
N PHE A 118 2.82 11.40 5.24
CA PHE A 118 3.16 12.62 4.51
C PHE A 118 3.90 13.63 5.39
N ASP A 119 3.45 13.81 6.62
CA ASP A 119 4.12 14.72 7.56
C ASP A 119 5.57 14.27 7.79
N GLU A 120 5.81 12.98 7.82
CA GLU A 120 7.13 12.40 8.01
C GLU A 120 8.03 12.60 6.78
N VAL A 121 7.54 12.23 5.58
CA VAL A 121 8.38 12.20 4.37
C VAL A 121 8.49 13.55 3.66
N LEU A 122 7.50 14.43 3.82
CA LEU A 122 7.49 15.77 3.22
C LEU A 122 7.95 16.85 4.20
N GLY A 123 8.04 16.50 5.48
CA GLY A 123 8.29 17.45 6.55
C GLY A 123 7.07 18.28 6.88
N ASP A 124 7.13 18.99 8.01
CA ASP A 124 6.06 19.91 8.41
C ASP A 124 6.10 21.14 7.52
N ALA A 125 4.92 21.60 7.13
CA ALA A 125 4.76 22.84 6.37
C ALA A 125 4.90 24.04 7.34
N GLU A 126 6.10 24.37 7.70
CA GLU A 126 6.39 25.51 8.58
C GLU A 126 6.72 26.77 7.80
#